data_a9a6650db961bcf869d979512c70d25d
#
_entry.id   a9a6650db961bcf869d979512c70d25d
#
_cell.length_a   1.000
_cell.length_b   1.000
_cell.length_c   1.000
_cell.angle_alpha   90.00
_cell.angle_beta   90.00
_cell.angle_gamma   90.00
#
_symmetry.space_group_name_H-M   'P 1'
#
loop_
_entity.id
_entity.type
_entity.pdbx_description
1 polymer ?
#
loop_
_entity_poly.entity_id
_entity_poly.type
_entity_poly.pdbx_seq_one_letter_code
_entity_poly.pdbx_strand_id
1 'polypeptide(L)'
;MTWNAALGKRIAAVSVIALMTAPLTAPTYAATPAKTYTASQVKKHNKPADCWSIVNGRVYNLTGYISRHPGGSARIIGMCGKDGTSAYNGEHRGSSSASAALKPYKIGTLA
;
A
#
# COMPACT_ATOMS: atom_id res chain seq x y z
N MET A 1 -61.06 -2.33 30.76
CA MET A 1 -60.70 -2.20 30.51
C MET A 1 -59.88 -2.32 29.98
N THR A 2 -59.48 -2.25 29.84
CA THR A 2 -58.79 -2.29 29.35
C THR A 2 -57.98 -2.34 28.78
N TRP A 3 -57.96 -2.28 28.84
CA TRP A 3 -57.31 -2.26 28.37
C TRP A 3 -56.47 -2.34 27.80
N ASN A 4 -56.27 -2.43 27.69
CA ASN A 4 -55.59 -2.43 27.20
C ASN A 4 -54.79 -2.49 26.69
N ALA A 5 -54.80 -2.44 26.66
CA ALA A 5 -54.15 -2.42 26.19
C ALA A 5 -53.44 -2.52 25.78
N ALA A 6 -53.31 -2.45 25.71
CA ALA A 6 -52.61 -2.52 25.24
C ALA A 6 -51.93 -2.63 24.84
N LEU A 7 -51.76 -2.50 24.80
CA LEU A 7 -51.07 -2.53 24.36
C LEU A 7 -50.33 -2.64 23.95
N GLY A 8 -50.09 -2.62 23.81
CA GLY A 8 -49.38 -2.73 23.41
C GLY A 8 -48.68 -2.82 22.95
N LYS A 9 -48.60 -2.71 22.91
CA LYS A 9 -47.87 -2.71 22.43
C LYS A 9 -46.98 -2.86 21.87
N ARG A 10 -46.96 -2.81 21.87
CA ARG A 10 -46.08 -2.91 21.32
C ARG A 10 -45.27 -2.95 20.81
N ILE A 11 -45.08 -2.86 20.88
CA ILE A 11 -44.30 -2.91 20.38
C ILE A 11 -43.53 -2.97 19.95
N ALA A 12 -43.55 -2.89 20.09
CA ALA A 12 -42.81 -2.96 19.62
C ALA A 12 -42.10 -3.04 19.10
N ALA A 13 -42.11 -2.88 19.13
CA ALA A 13 -41.48 -2.99 18.57
C ALA A 13 -40.71 -3.10 18.09
N VAL A 14 -40.70 -2.98 18.23
CA VAL A 14 -40.06 -3.20 17.71
C VAL A 14 -39.32 -3.22 17.17
N SER A 15 -39.35 -2.94 17.23
CA SER A 15 -38.73 -3.03 16.65
C SER A 15 -37.88 -3.08 16.25
N VAL A 16 -37.68 -2.89 16.45
CA VAL A 16 -36.96 -2.99 16.10
C VAL A 16 -36.17 -3.29 15.61
N ILE A 17 -36.14 -3.20 15.47
CA ILE A 17 -35.50 -3.61 15.03
C ILE A 17 -34.86 -3.63 14.40
N ALA A 18 -34.91 -3.48 14.22
CA ALA A 18 -34.47 -3.58 13.52
C ALA A 18 -33.61 -3.37 13.20
N LEU A 19 -33.23 -2.89 13.25
CA LEU A 19 -32.51 -2.74 12.89
C LEU A 19 -31.62 -3.11 12.73
N MET A 20 -31.41 -3.45 12.81
CA MET A 20 -30.63 -3.89 12.73
C MET A 20 -30.05 -4.21 11.96
N THR A 21 -30.00 -4.08 11.55
CA THR A 21 -29.59 -4.43 10.73
C THR A 21 -28.73 -4.11 10.28
N ALA A 22 -28.38 -3.60 10.27
CA ALA A 22 -27.61 -3.31 9.71
C ALA A 22 -26.61 -3.67 9.85
N PRO A 23 -26.21 -3.89 10.01
CA PRO A 23 -25.14 -4.11 9.93
C PRO A 23 -24.55 -4.61 9.13
N LEU A 24 -24.93 -4.71 8.86
CA LEU A 24 -24.58 -5.14 8.13
C LEU A 24 -23.86 -4.90 7.42
N THR A 25 -23.73 -4.42 7.42
CA THR A 25 -22.97 -4.10 6.54
C THR A 25 -21.71 -4.16 6.89
N ALA A 26 -21.22 -5.01 6.58
CA ALA A 26 -19.92 -5.18 6.67
C ALA A 26 -19.26 -4.04 6.13
N PRO A 27 -18.42 -3.54 6.78
CA PRO A 27 -17.57 -2.62 6.27
C PRO A 27 -16.81 -3.25 5.22
N THR A 28 -16.98 -2.78 4.15
CA THR A 28 -16.12 -3.15 3.20
C THR A 28 -14.95 -2.36 3.42
N TYR A 29 -13.93 -2.96 3.65
CA TYR A 29 -12.70 -2.33 3.57
C TYR A 29 -12.37 -2.26 2.15
N ALA A 30 -12.76 -1.24 1.55
CA ALA A 30 -12.27 -0.99 0.25
C ALA A 30 -10.79 -0.95 0.37
N ALA A 31 -10.14 -1.68 -0.42
CA ALA A 31 -8.71 -1.63 -0.48
C ALA A 31 -8.34 -0.21 -0.83
N THR A 32 -7.41 0.35 -0.09
CA THR A 32 -6.86 1.64 -0.43
C THR A 32 -6.20 1.51 -1.82
N PRO A 33 -6.56 2.33 -2.76
CA PRO A 33 -5.92 2.26 -4.07
C PRO A 33 -4.43 2.44 -3.91
N ALA A 34 -3.67 1.63 -4.59
CA ALA A 34 -2.23 1.77 -4.58
C ALA A 34 -1.89 3.13 -5.18
N LYS A 35 -0.93 3.81 -4.59
CA LYS A 35 -0.43 5.04 -5.17
C LYS A 35 0.29 4.74 -6.47
N THR A 36 0.17 5.65 -7.41
CA THR A 36 0.89 5.55 -8.66
C THR A 36 1.76 6.78 -8.87
N TYR A 37 2.87 6.57 -9.52
CA TYR A 37 3.83 7.62 -9.82
C TYR A 37 4.28 7.47 -11.26
N THR A 38 4.51 8.58 -11.93
CA THR A 38 5.05 8.56 -13.28
C THR A 38 6.57 8.47 -13.23
N ALA A 39 7.16 8.06 -14.34
CA ALA A 39 8.63 8.07 -14.46
C ALA A 39 9.16 9.49 -14.28
N SER A 40 8.45 10.50 -14.74
CA SER A 40 8.84 11.90 -14.56
C SER A 40 8.90 12.29 -13.09
N GLN A 41 7.96 11.79 -12.30
CA GLN A 41 7.96 12.05 -10.86
C GLN A 41 9.17 11.39 -10.20
N VAL A 42 9.42 10.13 -10.55
CA VAL A 42 10.56 9.40 -9.99
C VAL A 42 11.87 10.11 -10.34
N LYS A 43 11.96 10.64 -11.54
CA LYS A 43 13.19 11.29 -12.01
C LYS A 43 13.62 12.47 -11.14
N LYS A 44 12.70 13.09 -10.45
CA LYS A 44 12.99 14.20 -9.57
C LYS A 44 13.70 13.78 -8.29
N HIS A 45 13.64 12.51 -7.95
CA HIS A 45 14.23 11.97 -6.73
C HIS A 45 15.51 11.21 -7.07
N ASN A 46 16.47 11.93 -7.56
CA ASN A 46 17.67 11.35 -8.18
C ASN A 46 18.96 11.61 -7.43
N LYS A 47 18.89 11.80 -6.13
CA LYS A 47 20.06 12.07 -5.29
C LYS A 47 20.15 11.06 -4.18
N PRO A 48 21.34 10.84 -3.61
CA PRO A 48 21.47 9.91 -2.48
C PRO A 48 20.57 10.31 -1.29
N ALA A 49 20.37 11.60 -1.05
CA ALA A 49 19.52 12.05 0.04
C ALA A 49 18.03 11.97 -0.29
N ASP A 50 17.70 11.73 -1.54
CA ASP A 50 16.32 11.64 -2.01
C ASP A 50 16.30 10.74 -3.24
N CYS A 51 16.26 9.44 -3.00
CA CYS A 51 16.51 8.42 -4.02
C CYS A 51 15.30 7.53 -4.21
N TRP A 52 14.60 7.74 -5.32
CA TRP A 52 13.53 6.84 -5.75
C TRP A 52 14.00 6.07 -6.98
N SER A 53 13.50 4.87 -7.13
CA SER A 53 13.80 4.07 -8.32
C SER A 53 12.60 3.22 -8.69
N ILE A 54 12.55 2.83 -9.94
CA ILE A 54 11.53 1.92 -10.46
C ILE A 54 12.19 0.54 -10.59
N VAL A 55 11.54 -0.47 -10.06
CA VAL A 55 11.97 -1.86 -10.25
C VAL A 55 10.76 -2.70 -10.58
N ASN A 56 10.76 -3.30 -11.74
CA ASN A 56 9.69 -4.18 -12.21
C ASN A 56 8.31 -3.53 -12.09
N GLY A 57 8.21 -2.28 -12.50
CA GLY A 57 6.94 -1.55 -12.52
C GLY A 57 6.48 -1.04 -11.16
N ARG A 58 7.30 -1.14 -10.15
CA ARG A 58 7.00 -0.64 -8.82
C ARG A 58 7.96 0.47 -8.47
N VAL A 59 7.49 1.40 -7.64
CA VAL A 59 8.30 2.55 -7.23
C VAL A 59 8.73 2.36 -5.79
N TYR A 60 10.02 2.57 -5.56
CA TYR A 60 10.63 2.41 -4.24
C TYR A 60 11.36 3.67 -3.82
N ASN A 61 11.22 4.03 -2.56
CA ASN A 61 12.04 5.09 -1.98
C ASN A 61 13.23 4.41 -1.29
N LEU A 62 14.37 4.46 -1.94
CA LEU A 62 15.55 3.73 -1.50
C LEU A 62 16.51 4.57 -0.66
N THR A 63 16.11 5.79 -0.30
CA THR A 63 16.99 6.70 0.45
C THR A 63 17.58 6.04 1.69
N GLY A 64 16.75 5.38 2.48
CA GLY A 64 17.21 4.72 3.70
C GLY A 64 17.90 3.39 3.47
N TYR A 65 17.83 2.86 2.27
CA TYR A 65 18.46 1.57 1.96
C TYR A 65 19.87 1.70 1.44
N ILE A 66 20.26 2.88 0.97
CA ILE A 66 21.57 3.08 0.34
C ILE A 66 22.70 2.58 1.25
N SER A 67 22.69 2.96 2.52
CA SER A 67 23.73 2.58 3.46
C SER A 67 23.61 1.15 3.95
N ARG A 68 22.49 0.49 3.68
CA ARG A 68 22.24 -0.87 4.16
C ARG A 68 22.43 -1.94 3.10
N HIS A 69 22.62 -1.52 1.87
CA HIS A 69 22.71 -2.46 0.77
C HIS A 69 23.98 -3.31 0.89
N PRO A 70 23.86 -4.64 0.98
CA PRO A 70 25.04 -5.52 1.14
C PRO A 70 26.02 -5.43 -0.01
N GLY A 71 25.57 -5.11 -1.21
CA GLY A 71 26.40 -4.96 -2.38
C GLY A 71 27.08 -3.62 -2.50
N GLY A 72 26.92 -2.75 -1.49
CA GLY A 72 27.50 -1.43 -1.48
C GLY A 72 26.51 -0.34 -1.88
N SER A 73 26.76 0.87 -1.38
CA SER A 73 25.86 2.00 -1.62
C SER A 73 25.88 2.47 -3.07
N ALA A 74 27.02 2.34 -3.75
CA ALA A 74 27.15 2.82 -5.12
C ALA A 74 26.14 2.19 -6.08
N ARG A 75 25.78 0.93 -5.86
CA ARG A 75 24.81 0.26 -6.71
C ARG A 75 23.43 0.92 -6.61
N ILE A 76 23.03 1.26 -5.42
CA ILE A 76 21.74 1.92 -5.20
C ILE A 76 21.79 3.35 -5.72
N ILE A 77 22.85 4.08 -5.42
CA ILE A 77 23.00 5.45 -5.88
C ILE A 77 22.88 5.55 -7.40
N GLY A 78 23.40 4.57 -8.11
CA GLY A 78 23.33 4.54 -9.56
C GLY A 78 21.91 4.39 -10.11
N MET A 79 20.96 3.99 -9.28
CA MET A 79 19.57 3.81 -9.67
C MET A 79 18.68 4.99 -9.31
N CYS A 80 19.16 5.96 -8.54
CA CYS A 80 18.34 7.05 -8.06
C CYS A 80 17.73 7.86 -9.22
N GLY A 81 16.42 8.01 -9.21
CA GLY A 81 15.69 8.74 -10.24
C GLY A 81 15.48 7.97 -11.53
N LYS A 82 15.85 6.70 -11.58
CA LYS A 82 15.84 5.93 -12.82
C LYS A 82 15.04 4.65 -12.69
N ASP A 83 14.80 4.03 -13.83
CA ASP A 83 14.28 2.68 -13.87
C ASP A 83 15.44 1.71 -13.66
N GLY A 84 15.51 1.14 -12.50
CA GLY A 84 16.57 0.22 -12.10
C GLY A 84 16.27 -1.25 -12.38
N THR A 85 15.22 -1.53 -13.15
CA THR A 85 14.78 -2.90 -13.40
C THR A 85 15.88 -3.79 -13.94
N SER A 86 16.60 -3.33 -14.98
CA SER A 86 17.67 -4.13 -15.58
C SER A 86 18.79 -4.40 -14.60
N ALA A 87 19.21 -3.38 -13.87
CA ALA A 87 20.28 -3.51 -12.90
C ALA A 87 19.87 -4.48 -11.79
N TYR A 88 18.67 -4.32 -11.28
CA TYR A 88 18.16 -5.17 -10.20
C TYR A 88 18.05 -6.62 -10.66
N ASN A 89 17.40 -6.84 -11.79
CA ASN A 89 17.20 -8.21 -12.29
C ASN A 89 18.52 -8.87 -12.69
N GLY A 90 19.45 -8.08 -13.18
CA GLY A 90 20.77 -8.61 -13.55
C GLY A 90 21.55 -9.14 -12.36
N GLU A 91 21.44 -8.47 -11.21
CA GLU A 91 22.16 -8.87 -10.00
C GLU A 91 21.41 -9.84 -9.12
N HIS A 92 20.08 -9.76 -9.13
CA HIS A 92 19.26 -10.44 -8.12
C HIS A 92 18.21 -11.37 -8.72
N ARG A 93 18.40 -11.80 -9.94
CA ARG A 93 17.40 -12.65 -10.60
C ARG A 93 17.02 -13.83 -9.73
N GLY A 94 15.73 -13.92 -9.44
CA GLY A 94 15.20 -15.06 -8.68
C GLY A 94 15.56 -15.06 -7.21
N SER A 95 16.20 -14.01 -6.69
CA SER A 95 16.57 -13.96 -5.28
C SER A 95 15.40 -13.52 -4.42
N SER A 96 14.89 -14.43 -3.59
CA SER A 96 13.82 -14.10 -2.65
C SER A 96 14.32 -13.21 -1.53
N SER A 97 15.58 -13.32 -1.15
CA SER A 97 16.15 -12.45 -0.10
C SER A 97 16.29 -11.01 -0.59
N ALA A 98 16.69 -10.81 -1.84
CA ALA A 98 16.75 -9.47 -2.40
C ALA A 98 15.36 -8.85 -2.51
N SER A 99 14.39 -9.64 -2.94
CA SER A 99 13.01 -9.20 -3.04
C SER A 99 12.44 -8.82 -1.67
N ALA A 100 12.72 -9.62 -0.66
CA ALA A 100 12.27 -9.34 0.70
C ALA A 100 12.93 -8.06 1.26
N ALA A 101 14.20 -7.84 0.94
CA ALA A 101 14.90 -6.65 1.40
C ALA A 101 14.34 -5.37 0.76
N LEU A 102 13.88 -5.47 -0.47
CA LEU A 102 13.36 -4.33 -1.22
C LEU A 102 11.94 -3.94 -0.77
N LYS A 103 11.15 -4.91 -0.37
CA LYS A 103 9.73 -4.74 -0.11
C LYS A 103 9.37 -3.59 0.84
N PRO A 104 10.06 -3.40 1.97
CA PRO A 104 9.70 -2.30 2.89
C PRO A 104 9.85 -0.91 2.30
N TYR A 105 10.55 -0.78 1.20
CA TYR A 105 10.81 0.53 0.58
C TYR A 105 9.83 0.88 -0.54
N LYS A 106 8.89 0.00 -0.81
CA LYS A 106 7.91 0.24 -1.86
C LYS A 106 6.97 1.36 -1.45
N ILE A 107 6.77 2.33 -2.34
CA ILE A 107 5.85 3.44 -2.09
C ILE A 107 4.68 3.46 -3.08
N GLY A 108 4.73 2.68 -4.12
CA GLY A 108 3.64 2.63 -5.09
C GLY A 108 4.00 1.85 -6.33
N THR A 109 3.24 2.11 -7.39
CA THR A 109 3.46 1.47 -8.69
C THR A 109 3.66 2.52 -9.77
N LEU A 110 4.29 2.11 -10.83
CA LEU A 110 4.49 2.98 -11.99
C LEU A 110 3.16 3.16 -12.71
N ALA A 111 2.81 4.40 -12.98
CA ALA A 111 1.59 4.72 -13.72
C ALA A 111 1.73 4.40 -15.20
#